data_f249461a72a6b6b07995ca8ea54d1a60
#
_entry.id   f249461a72a6b6b07995ca8ea54d1a60
#
_cell.length_a   1.000
_cell.length_b   1.000
_cell.length_c   1.000
_cell.angle_alpha   90.00
_cell.angle_beta   90.00
_cell.angle_gamma   90.00
#
_symmetry.space_group_name_H-M   'P 1'
#
loop_
_entity.id
_entity.type
_entity.pdbx_description
1 polymer ?
#
loop_
_entity_poly.entity_id
_entity_poly.type
_entity_poly.pdbx_seq_one_letter_code
_entity_poly.pdbx_strand_id
1 'polypeptide(L)'
;MRTSSTKGTRSTLGRTTRAAATLAAGALALSLTACGGGDDDKSGDDGKNGGDKQQPASVTLPKLDGESLEVAAVWTGTEQENFKKVLAEFEKRTGAEVTFVPAQDPIINFLGSKVAGGAPPDVALLPQPGAIKQAVDKGWAKPLGAEATKELGENYSQGWQDIGTVGGKPYGVYYKAANKSLIWYNAQVFANAGAEEPKTWDELLTTAQTVYDSGVTPFSVGGAEGWTLTDWFENVYLSQAGPEKYDQLAKHEIKWTDPSVKEALTTLAGIWGKADYVAGGPTGALQTDFPTSVTQAFTGGDQPKAGMVFEGDFAQVNIGETEAEVGTDAKAFPFPAVGDTAPVVSGGDAAVILEDSKAAQALATWLASPDAASIQAKLGGFLSPNGGVDSSVYPNAVQKKIAEALVSAGDDFRFDMSDQAPQAFGGTPGKGEWKALQDFLKNPKDVAGAQEKLEADAAAAYGG
;
A
#
# COMPACT_ATOMS: atom_id res chain seq x y z
N MET A 1 -61.32 -3.30 6.37
CA MET A 1 -62.32 -4.25 5.82
C MET A 1 -61.60 -5.20 4.87
N ARG A 2 -61.71 -6.52 5.20
CA ARG A 2 -61.50 -7.73 4.38
C ARG A 2 -60.13 -7.90 3.70
N THR A 3 -59.18 -8.71 4.19
CA THR A 3 -59.07 -10.21 4.32
C THR A 3 -59.30 -11.03 3.08
N SER A 4 -58.25 -11.72 2.60
CA SER A 4 -58.18 -13.13 2.16
C SER A 4 -56.77 -13.41 1.64
N SER A 5 -55.93 -14.19 2.11
CA SER A 5 -55.74 -15.60 2.50
C SER A 5 -56.13 -16.63 1.45
N THR A 6 -55.11 -17.34 0.94
CA THR A 6 -55.07 -18.77 0.54
C THR A 6 -53.63 -19.15 0.24
N LYS A 7 -52.97 -20.00 1.05
CA LYS A 7 -52.82 -21.48 1.04
C LYS A 7 -52.42 -21.97 -0.36
N GLY A 8 -51.28 -22.60 -0.70
CA GLY A 8 -50.51 -23.60 0.03
C GLY A 8 -50.46 -24.87 -0.83
N THR A 9 -49.31 -25.38 -1.18
CA THR A 9 -49.17 -26.85 -1.47
C THR A 9 -47.71 -27.28 -1.33
N ARG A 10 -47.52 -28.29 -0.48
CA ARG A 10 -46.32 -29.11 -0.31
C ARG A 10 -46.40 -30.31 -1.29
N SER A 11 -45.22 -30.80 -1.76
CA SER A 11 -44.96 -32.23 -2.06
C SER A 11 -43.45 -32.42 -1.96
N THR A 12 -42.95 -33.10 -1.08
CA THR A 12 -42.59 -34.44 -0.61
C THR A 12 -41.79 -35.31 -1.60
N LEU A 13 -40.60 -35.64 -1.08
CA LEU A 13 -39.83 -36.86 -1.11
C LEU A 13 -39.31 -37.49 -2.44
N GLY A 14 -38.01 -37.75 -2.38
CA GLY A 14 -37.31 -38.75 -3.20
C GLY A 14 -35.93 -39.05 -2.65
N ARG A 15 -35.82 -39.88 -1.60
CA ARG A 15 -34.58 -40.52 -1.15
C ARG A 15 -34.27 -41.69 -2.07
N THR A 16 -33.01 -41.82 -2.54
CA THR A 16 -32.46 -43.17 -2.85
C THR A 16 -30.98 -43.23 -2.41
N THR A 17 -30.74 -44.23 -1.63
CA THR A 17 -29.52 -44.71 -0.98
C THR A 17 -28.74 -45.70 -1.86
N ARG A 18 -27.47 -45.90 -1.47
CA ARG A 18 -26.52 -47.03 -1.70
C ARG A 18 -25.61 -46.91 -2.94
N ALA A 19 -24.30 -47.25 -2.91
CA ALA A 19 -23.64 -48.24 -2.07
C ALA A 19 -22.13 -47.93 -2.00
N ALA A 20 -21.54 -48.39 -0.92
CA ALA A 20 -20.12 -48.43 -0.62
C ALA A 20 -19.40 -49.53 -1.44
N ALA A 21 -18.12 -49.32 -1.74
CA ALA A 21 -17.18 -50.41 -2.02
C ALA A 21 -15.81 -50.05 -1.45
N THR A 22 -15.45 -50.73 -0.40
CA THR A 22 -14.14 -50.88 0.23
C THR A 22 -13.32 -51.96 -0.48
N LEU A 23 -11.98 -51.76 -0.56
CA LEU A 23 -10.92 -52.79 -0.61
C LEU A 23 -9.60 -52.01 -0.60
N ALA A 24 -8.83 -51.94 0.48
CA ALA A 24 -7.98 -52.92 1.16
C ALA A 24 -6.58 -53.09 0.52
N ALA A 25 -5.60 -52.55 1.23
CA ALA A 25 -4.34 -53.10 1.67
C ALA A 25 -3.21 -53.42 0.67
N GLY A 26 -2.03 -52.98 0.99
CA GLY A 26 -0.75 -53.46 0.46
C GLY A 26 0.44 -52.65 1.02
N ALA A 27 0.79 -52.89 2.29
CA ALA A 27 2.06 -52.49 2.87
C ALA A 27 3.18 -53.44 2.44
N LEU A 28 4.35 -52.90 2.09
CA LEU A 28 5.62 -53.65 2.22
C LEU A 28 6.73 -52.64 2.55
N ALA A 29 7.21 -52.75 3.76
CA ALA A 29 8.49 -52.23 4.23
C ALA A 29 9.59 -53.29 3.99
N LEU A 30 10.81 -52.83 3.75
CA LEU A 30 12.12 -53.50 4.02
C LEU A 30 13.20 -52.46 3.66
N SER A 31 13.86 -51.78 4.54
CA SER A 31 14.90 -52.02 5.54
C SER A 31 16.25 -52.55 5.01
N LEU A 32 17.30 -51.75 5.34
CA LEU A 32 18.69 -52.10 5.70
C LEU A 32 19.60 -52.54 4.53
N THR A 33 20.86 -52.18 4.42
CA THR A 33 22.00 -51.85 5.26
C THR A 33 23.16 -51.47 4.34
N ALA A 34 23.90 -50.46 4.63
CA ALA A 34 25.26 -50.40 5.19
C ALA A 34 26.46 -50.80 4.31
N CYS A 35 27.41 -49.86 4.26
CA CYS A 35 28.88 -49.98 4.25
C CYS A 35 29.61 -50.63 3.05
N GLY A 36 30.58 -49.85 2.54
CA GLY A 36 31.86 -50.38 2.09
C GLY A 36 32.50 -49.67 0.91
N GLY A 37 33.50 -48.91 1.16
CA GLY A 37 34.63 -48.34 0.57
C GLY A 37 35.07 -48.67 -0.84
N GLY A 38 35.83 -47.75 -1.44
CA GLY A 38 36.84 -48.02 -2.44
C GLY A 38 36.77 -47.12 -3.66
N ASP A 39 37.58 -46.11 -3.63
CA ASP A 39 38.41 -45.44 -4.64
C ASP A 39 38.06 -45.39 -6.13
N ASP A 40 38.28 -44.18 -6.62
CA ASP A 40 38.92 -43.74 -7.86
C ASP A 40 38.09 -43.46 -9.13
N ASP A 41 38.28 -42.20 -9.52
CA ASP A 41 38.51 -41.59 -10.81
C ASP A 41 37.39 -40.93 -11.62
N LYS A 42 37.51 -39.58 -11.58
CA LYS A 42 37.46 -38.58 -12.68
C LYS A 42 36.19 -38.30 -13.48
N SER A 43 35.91 -37.01 -13.35
CA SER A 43 35.51 -36.02 -14.37
C SER A 43 34.04 -35.99 -14.85
N GLY A 44 33.44 -34.84 -14.62
CA GLY A 44 32.23 -34.36 -15.30
C GLY A 44 31.57 -33.23 -14.54
N ASP A 45 32.04 -32.02 -14.80
CA ASP A 45 31.49 -30.74 -14.42
C ASP A 45 30.05 -30.60 -14.90
N ASP A 46 29.10 -30.28 -14.04
CA ASP A 46 27.93 -29.46 -14.33
C ASP A 46 27.34 -28.99 -12.99
N GLY A 47 27.80 -27.83 -12.57
CA GLY A 47 27.31 -27.11 -11.40
C GLY A 47 25.87 -26.62 -11.61
N LYS A 48 24.91 -27.30 -11.03
CA LYS A 48 23.63 -26.69 -10.66
C LYS A 48 23.69 -26.27 -9.19
N ASN A 49 24.13 -25.03 -9.01
CA ASN A 49 24.03 -24.32 -7.73
C ASN A 49 22.54 -23.96 -7.52
N GLY A 50 21.73 -24.89 -7.08
CA GLY A 50 20.45 -24.63 -6.46
C GLY A 50 20.73 -24.18 -5.04
N GLY A 51 20.90 -22.87 -4.83
CA GLY A 51 20.95 -22.31 -3.49
C GLY A 51 19.61 -22.59 -2.82
N ASP A 52 19.59 -23.54 -1.89
CA ASP A 52 18.56 -23.63 -0.86
C ASP A 52 18.53 -22.25 -0.15
N LYS A 53 17.53 -21.44 -0.49
CA LYS A 53 17.20 -20.26 0.32
C LYS A 53 16.75 -20.82 1.66
N GLN A 54 17.66 -20.81 2.63
CA GLN A 54 17.36 -21.11 4.01
C GLN A 54 16.17 -20.21 4.42
N GLN A 55 15.07 -20.81 4.81
CA GLN A 55 13.93 -20.08 5.37
C GLN A 55 14.47 -19.28 6.57
N PRO A 56 14.20 -17.95 6.64
CA PRO A 56 14.70 -17.14 7.75
C PRO A 56 14.32 -17.79 9.08
N ALA A 57 15.24 -17.77 10.04
CA ALA A 57 14.95 -18.27 11.37
C ALA A 57 13.79 -17.47 11.98
N SER A 58 12.81 -18.17 12.56
CA SER A 58 11.68 -17.50 13.23
C SER A 58 12.18 -16.56 14.32
N VAL A 59 11.66 -15.32 14.36
CA VAL A 59 12.05 -14.34 15.37
C VAL A 59 11.78 -14.83 16.79
N THR A 60 12.76 -14.63 17.68
CA THR A 60 12.65 -15.00 19.09
C THR A 60 12.08 -13.84 19.90
N LEU A 61 10.96 -14.07 20.57
CA LEU A 61 10.28 -13.07 21.40
C LEU A 61 10.35 -13.43 22.89
N PRO A 62 10.40 -12.43 23.78
CA PRO A 62 10.38 -12.67 25.22
C PRO A 62 9.00 -13.14 25.68
N LYS A 63 8.92 -13.76 26.86
CA LYS A 63 7.67 -13.96 27.58
C LYS A 63 7.24 -12.66 28.25
N LEU A 64 5.95 -12.33 28.12
CA LEU A 64 5.33 -11.08 28.52
C LEU A 64 3.98 -11.33 29.24
N ASP A 65 3.88 -12.46 29.96
CA ASP A 65 2.66 -12.82 30.66
C ASP A 65 2.24 -11.71 31.64
N GLY A 66 1.02 -11.20 31.47
CA GLY A 66 0.47 -10.11 32.28
C GLY A 66 0.81 -8.68 31.82
N GLU A 67 1.57 -8.53 30.74
CA GLU A 67 1.79 -7.23 30.10
C GLU A 67 0.62 -6.92 29.14
N SER A 68 0.24 -5.64 29.04
CA SER A 68 -0.78 -5.17 28.09
C SER A 68 -0.25 -4.02 27.24
N LEU A 69 -0.73 -3.93 26.00
CA LEU A 69 -0.33 -2.93 25.00
C LEU A 69 -1.57 -2.33 24.33
N GLU A 70 -1.53 -1.01 24.06
CA GLU A 70 -2.42 -0.35 23.11
C GLU A 70 -1.67 -0.06 21.81
N VAL A 71 -2.25 -0.48 20.66
CA VAL A 71 -1.71 -0.22 19.33
C VAL A 71 -2.70 0.61 18.53
N ALA A 72 -2.32 1.82 18.10
CA ALA A 72 -3.16 2.71 17.33
C ALA A 72 -2.80 2.73 15.85
N ALA A 73 -3.79 2.71 14.97
CA ALA A 73 -3.64 2.92 13.54
C ALA A 73 -4.92 3.51 12.94
N VAL A 74 -4.82 4.12 11.74
CA VAL A 74 -5.98 4.63 11.00
C VAL A 74 -6.75 3.53 10.26
N TRP A 75 -6.25 2.31 10.26
CA TRP A 75 -6.80 1.18 9.52
C TRP A 75 -8.18 0.77 10.04
N THR A 76 -9.09 0.49 9.12
CA THR A 76 -10.48 0.10 9.40
C THR A 76 -10.88 -1.12 8.56
N GLY A 77 -12.07 -1.67 8.80
CA GLY A 77 -12.63 -2.77 8.00
C GLY A 77 -11.70 -3.98 7.90
N THR A 78 -11.56 -4.52 6.71
CA THR A 78 -10.76 -5.72 6.42
C THR A 78 -9.27 -5.53 6.77
N GLU A 79 -8.71 -4.36 6.54
CA GLU A 79 -7.31 -4.08 6.87
C GLU A 79 -7.05 -4.20 8.37
N GLN A 80 -7.90 -3.58 9.18
CA GLN A 80 -7.85 -3.70 10.64
C GLN A 80 -7.99 -5.16 11.10
N GLU A 81 -8.96 -5.89 10.56
CA GLU A 81 -9.19 -7.29 10.94
C GLU A 81 -8.02 -8.19 10.55
N ASN A 82 -7.35 -7.92 9.44
CA ASN A 82 -6.15 -8.64 9.03
C ASN A 82 -4.99 -8.35 9.97
N PHE A 83 -4.77 -7.09 10.35
CA PHE A 83 -3.71 -6.73 11.29
C PHE A 83 -3.96 -7.31 12.69
N LYS A 84 -5.18 -7.36 13.17
CA LYS A 84 -5.51 -8.04 14.44
C LYS A 84 -5.07 -9.50 14.48
N LYS A 85 -5.03 -10.21 13.33
CA LYS A 85 -4.52 -11.58 13.27
C LYS A 85 -3.00 -11.63 13.50
N VAL A 86 -2.28 -10.60 13.08
CA VAL A 86 -0.83 -10.45 13.35
C VAL A 86 -0.58 -10.20 14.82
N LEU A 87 -1.41 -9.33 15.44
CA LEU A 87 -1.36 -9.05 16.88
C LEU A 87 -1.71 -10.30 17.70
N ALA A 88 -2.72 -11.06 17.30
CA ALA A 88 -3.10 -12.31 17.97
C ALA A 88 -2.00 -13.38 17.95
N GLU A 89 -1.19 -13.47 16.88
CA GLU A 89 -0.04 -14.37 16.87
C GLU A 89 1.08 -13.87 17.80
N PHE A 90 1.29 -12.54 17.90
CA PHE A 90 2.19 -11.96 18.89
C PHE A 90 1.75 -12.31 20.33
N GLU A 91 0.47 -12.12 20.66
CA GLU A 91 -0.12 -12.48 21.96
C GLU A 91 0.13 -13.96 22.28
N LYS A 92 -0.17 -14.84 21.34
CA LYS A 92 0.03 -16.28 21.49
C LYS A 92 1.51 -16.65 21.74
N ARG A 93 2.46 -15.98 21.09
CA ARG A 93 3.89 -16.25 21.26
C ARG A 93 4.46 -15.71 22.57
N THR A 94 3.95 -14.57 23.02
CA THR A 94 4.50 -13.83 24.16
C THR A 94 3.72 -13.98 25.46
N GLY A 95 2.40 -14.15 25.40
CA GLY A 95 1.49 -14.10 26.54
C GLY A 95 1.03 -12.68 26.91
N ALA A 96 1.40 -11.65 26.13
CA ALA A 96 0.88 -10.29 26.29
C ALA A 96 -0.57 -10.17 25.80
N GLU A 97 -1.28 -9.14 26.28
CA GLU A 97 -2.59 -8.73 25.76
C GLU A 97 -2.45 -7.47 24.90
N VAL A 98 -3.00 -7.45 23.68
CA VAL A 98 -2.89 -6.31 22.76
C VAL A 98 -4.25 -5.77 22.37
N THR A 99 -4.50 -4.50 22.67
CA THR A 99 -5.73 -3.79 22.27
C THR A 99 -5.45 -2.92 21.06
N PHE A 100 -6.15 -3.17 19.94
CA PHE A 100 -6.12 -2.28 18.78
C PHE A 100 -7.06 -1.09 19.00
N VAL A 101 -6.54 0.13 18.82
CA VAL A 101 -7.26 1.39 18.98
C VAL A 101 -7.38 2.07 17.61
N PRO A 102 -8.57 2.11 16.99
CA PRO A 102 -8.74 2.82 15.73
C PRO A 102 -8.58 4.33 15.95
N ALA A 103 -7.72 4.94 15.15
CA ALA A 103 -7.44 6.36 15.16
C ALA A 103 -8.10 7.05 13.95
N GLN A 104 -8.40 8.35 14.08
CA GLN A 104 -8.83 9.17 12.96
C GLN A 104 -7.60 9.77 12.26
N ASP A 105 -7.69 9.95 10.96
CA ASP A 105 -6.69 10.66 10.18
C ASP A 105 -6.92 12.20 10.28
N PRO A 106 -5.85 13.02 10.44
CA PRO A 106 -4.43 12.65 10.60
C PRO A 106 -4.13 12.08 12.00
N ILE A 107 -3.55 10.90 12.04
CA ILE A 107 -3.25 10.19 13.31
C ILE A 107 -2.44 11.03 14.29
N ILE A 108 -1.58 11.92 13.80
CA ILE A 108 -0.74 12.78 14.63
C ILE A 108 -1.57 13.71 15.54
N ASN A 109 -2.77 14.12 15.12
CA ASN A 109 -3.69 14.92 15.93
C ASN A 109 -4.33 14.05 17.03
N PHE A 110 -4.70 12.82 16.70
CA PHE A 110 -5.18 11.82 17.67
C PHE A 110 -4.13 11.57 18.75
N LEU A 111 -2.87 11.30 18.35
CA LEU A 111 -1.75 11.11 19.27
C LEU A 111 -1.51 12.33 20.17
N GLY A 112 -1.55 13.54 19.60
CA GLY A 112 -1.43 14.78 20.35
C GLY A 112 -2.46 14.90 21.46
N SER A 113 -3.70 14.50 21.19
CA SER A 113 -4.79 14.51 22.18
C SER A 113 -4.56 13.45 23.27
N LYS A 114 -4.13 12.26 22.89
CA LYS A 114 -3.84 11.14 23.81
C LYS A 114 -2.67 11.47 24.74
N VAL A 115 -1.56 12.01 24.19
CA VAL A 115 -0.39 12.43 24.95
C VAL A 115 -0.75 13.57 25.93
N ALA A 116 -1.51 14.58 25.47
CA ALA A 116 -1.97 15.66 26.34
C ALA A 116 -2.88 15.16 27.46
N GLY A 117 -3.64 14.10 27.24
CA GLY A 117 -4.46 13.42 28.22
C GLY A 117 -3.68 12.50 29.18
N GLY A 118 -2.38 12.32 28.97
CA GLY A 118 -1.52 11.44 29.79
C GLY A 118 -1.77 9.94 29.57
N ALA A 119 -2.37 9.54 28.44
CA ALA A 119 -2.67 8.16 28.09
C ALA A 119 -2.39 7.91 26.60
N PRO A 120 -1.12 8.06 26.14
CA PRO A 120 -0.75 7.69 24.79
C PRO A 120 -0.89 6.17 24.58
N PRO A 121 -1.12 5.68 23.34
CA PRO A 121 -0.96 4.27 23.04
C PRO A 121 0.52 3.87 23.16
N ASP A 122 0.80 2.60 23.37
CA ASP A 122 2.20 2.11 23.45
C ASP A 122 2.91 2.17 22.11
N VAL A 123 2.20 1.81 21.02
CA VAL A 123 2.70 1.81 19.66
C VAL A 123 1.67 2.47 18.74
N ALA A 124 2.12 3.23 17.74
CA ALA A 124 1.25 3.73 16.69
C ALA A 124 1.83 3.41 15.30
N LEU A 125 0.96 3.10 14.33
CA LEU A 125 1.31 2.95 12.92
C LEU A 125 1.15 4.33 12.27
N LEU A 126 2.27 4.93 11.85
CA LEU A 126 2.31 6.26 11.25
C LEU A 126 2.53 6.13 9.73
N PRO A 127 1.64 6.67 8.89
CA PRO A 127 1.77 6.55 7.44
C PRO A 127 2.83 7.46 6.85
N GLN A 128 3.32 8.45 7.62
CA GLN A 128 4.13 9.55 7.08
C GLN A 128 5.45 9.71 7.82
N PRO A 129 6.62 9.73 7.13
CA PRO A 129 7.91 10.09 7.73
C PRO A 129 7.88 11.46 8.43
N GLY A 130 7.17 12.42 7.86
CA GLY A 130 6.95 13.75 8.48
C GLY A 130 6.26 13.67 9.84
N ALA A 131 5.31 12.74 10.02
CA ALA A 131 4.65 12.49 11.30
C ALA A 131 5.59 11.82 12.32
N ILE A 132 6.46 10.89 11.85
CA ILE A 132 7.51 10.29 12.70
C ILE A 132 8.43 11.38 13.23
N LYS A 133 8.95 12.22 12.32
CA LYS A 133 9.81 13.35 12.69
C LYS A 133 9.12 14.26 13.70
N GLN A 134 7.85 14.60 13.48
CA GLN A 134 7.09 15.45 14.41
C GLN A 134 6.93 14.81 15.78
N ALA A 135 6.67 13.50 15.85
CA ALA A 135 6.57 12.76 17.11
C ALA A 135 7.90 12.72 17.87
N VAL A 136 9.03 12.58 17.14
CA VAL A 136 10.39 12.66 17.72
C VAL A 136 10.69 14.05 18.24
N ASP A 137 10.46 15.11 17.45
CA ASP A 137 10.72 16.50 17.84
C ASP A 137 9.91 16.93 19.08
N LYS A 138 8.71 16.36 19.24
CA LYS A 138 7.86 16.60 20.43
C LYS A 138 8.21 15.69 21.61
N GLY A 139 9.18 14.78 21.47
CA GLY A 139 9.58 13.84 22.51
C GLY A 139 8.56 12.72 22.79
N TRP A 140 7.59 12.52 21.89
CA TRP A 140 6.59 11.46 22.01
C TRP A 140 7.17 10.09 21.62
N ALA A 141 7.90 10.04 20.49
CA ALA A 141 8.47 8.80 20.00
C ALA A 141 9.71 8.38 20.79
N LYS A 142 9.86 7.08 20.98
CA LYS A 142 11.02 6.43 21.62
C LYS A 142 11.81 5.69 20.56
N PRO A 143 13.16 5.64 20.70
CA PRO A 143 13.99 4.91 19.74
C PRO A 143 13.75 3.40 19.83
N LEU A 144 13.93 2.73 18.70
CA LEU A 144 13.89 1.27 18.62
C LEU A 144 15.05 0.64 19.40
N GLY A 145 14.77 -0.47 20.06
CA GLY A 145 15.76 -1.27 20.75
C GLY A 145 16.66 -2.08 19.80
N ALA A 146 17.67 -2.73 20.38
CA ALA A 146 18.70 -3.45 19.63
C ALA A 146 18.13 -4.59 18.77
N GLU A 147 17.13 -5.33 19.27
CA GLU A 147 16.54 -6.47 18.56
C GLU A 147 15.74 -6.00 17.32
N ALA A 148 14.89 -4.97 17.46
CA ALA A 148 14.18 -4.41 16.31
C ALA A 148 15.14 -3.79 15.29
N THR A 149 16.19 -3.10 15.75
CA THR A 149 17.24 -2.55 14.88
C THR A 149 17.99 -3.63 14.11
N LYS A 150 18.25 -4.77 14.77
CA LYS A 150 18.87 -5.94 14.13
C LYS A 150 17.99 -6.51 13.04
N GLU A 151 16.68 -6.74 13.31
CA GLU A 151 15.72 -7.22 12.30
C GLU A 151 15.63 -6.27 11.10
N LEU A 152 15.66 -4.94 11.32
CA LEU A 152 15.72 -3.95 10.25
C LEU A 152 16.99 -4.12 9.41
N GLY A 153 18.16 -4.24 10.04
CA GLY A 153 19.43 -4.39 9.32
C GLY A 153 19.55 -5.68 8.51
N GLU A 154 18.90 -6.75 8.96
CA GLU A 154 18.91 -8.06 8.29
C GLU A 154 17.89 -8.18 7.16
N ASN A 155 16.76 -7.46 7.25
CA ASN A 155 15.60 -7.71 6.40
C ASN A 155 15.16 -6.53 5.53
N TYR A 156 15.66 -5.30 5.75
CA TYR A 156 15.20 -4.11 5.04
C TYR A 156 16.32 -3.44 4.26
N SER A 157 16.01 -2.94 3.06
CA SER A 157 16.98 -2.11 2.32
C SER A 157 17.30 -0.83 3.08
N GLN A 158 18.43 -0.20 2.74
CA GLN A 158 18.88 1.01 3.43
C GLN A 158 17.85 2.15 3.30
N GLY A 159 17.21 2.29 2.13
CA GLY A 159 16.18 3.29 1.91
C GLY A 159 15.02 3.19 2.92
N TRP A 160 14.54 1.99 3.22
CA TRP A 160 13.49 1.77 4.21
C TRP A 160 13.95 2.06 5.65
N GLN A 161 15.22 1.79 5.96
CA GLN A 161 15.79 2.12 7.27
C GLN A 161 15.94 3.62 7.45
N ASP A 162 16.38 4.33 6.41
CA ASP A 162 16.65 5.78 6.43
C ASP A 162 15.37 6.59 6.68
N ILE A 163 14.26 6.27 6.04
CA ILE A 163 12.99 6.98 6.23
C ILE A 163 12.37 6.78 7.63
N GLY A 164 12.72 5.69 8.32
CA GLY A 164 12.37 5.45 9.73
C GLY A 164 13.34 6.06 10.74
N THR A 165 14.41 6.73 10.26
CA THR A 165 15.51 7.24 11.08
C THR A 165 15.44 8.76 11.24
N VAL A 166 15.52 9.25 12.47
CA VAL A 166 15.54 10.68 12.78
C VAL A 166 16.77 10.98 13.65
N GLY A 167 17.60 11.95 13.23
CA GLY A 167 18.81 12.32 13.95
C GLY A 167 19.81 11.16 14.13
N GLY A 168 19.88 10.25 13.17
CA GLY A 168 20.77 9.08 13.19
C GLY A 168 20.33 7.95 14.12
N LYS A 169 19.10 7.96 14.63
CA LYS A 169 18.52 6.89 15.45
C LYS A 169 17.26 6.33 14.78
N PRO A 170 17.07 5.00 14.76
CA PRO A 170 15.86 4.39 14.24
C PRO A 170 14.69 4.57 15.22
N TYR A 171 13.54 5.03 14.70
CA TYR A 171 12.30 5.23 15.45
C TYR A 171 11.12 4.46 14.83
N GLY A 172 11.14 4.21 13.52
CA GLY A 172 10.07 3.57 12.79
C GLY A 172 10.47 2.22 12.20
N VAL A 173 9.61 1.21 12.36
CA VAL A 173 9.64 -0.04 11.60
C VAL A 173 8.60 0.08 10.50
N TYR A 174 9.00 0.26 9.26
CA TYR A 174 8.06 0.24 8.13
C TYR A 174 7.49 -1.17 7.96
N TYR A 175 6.38 -1.41 8.62
CA TYR A 175 5.68 -2.70 8.61
C TYR A 175 4.98 -2.95 7.28
N LYS A 176 4.31 -1.93 6.77
CA LYS A 176 3.58 -1.95 5.51
C LYS A 176 4.25 -1.03 4.50
N ALA A 177 4.39 -1.49 3.28
CA ALA A 177 4.70 -0.67 2.12
C ALA A 177 3.49 -0.52 1.21
N ALA A 178 3.53 0.45 0.33
CA ALA A 178 2.58 0.63 -0.76
C ALA A 178 3.31 0.90 -2.06
N ASN A 179 2.81 0.36 -3.16
CA ASN A 179 3.18 0.77 -4.51
C ASN A 179 2.12 1.75 -5.02
N LYS A 180 2.45 3.03 -5.04
CA LYS A 180 1.56 4.12 -5.45
C LYS A 180 1.70 4.48 -6.94
N SER A 181 2.21 3.54 -7.75
CA SER A 181 2.46 3.74 -9.19
C SER A 181 1.69 2.73 -10.03
N LEU A 182 0.37 2.61 -9.79
CA LEU A 182 -0.49 1.65 -10.48
C LEU A 182 -1.74 2.32 -11.04
N ILE A 183 -2.15 1.91 -12.24
CA ILE A 183 -3.47 2.22 -12.76
C ILE A 183 -4.28 0.93 -12.80
N TRP A 184 -5.32 0.88 -12.01
CA TRP A 184 -6.29 -0.20 -11.98
C TRP A 184 -7.33 0.01 -13.06
N TYR A 185 -7.76 -1.06 -13.74
CA TYR A 185 -8.72 -0.97 -14.82
C TYR A 185 -9.72 -2.13 -14.82
N ASN A 186 -10.90 -1.84 -15.32
CA ASN A 186 -11.95 -2.84 -15.54
C ASN A 186 -11.63 -3.61 -16.82
N ALA A 187 -11.35 -4.91 -16.68
CA ALA A 187 -10.92 -5.77 -17.78
C ALA A 187 -12.01 -5.91 -18.87
N GLN A 188 -13.29 -5.89 -18.48
CA GLN A 188 -14.40 -5.98 -19.43
C GLN A 188 -14.56 -4.69 -20.25
N VAL A 189 -14.37 -3.51 -19.61
CA VAL A 189 -14.37 -2.22 -20.31
C VAL A 189 -13.25 -2.18 -21.35
N PHE A 190 -12.03 -2.58 -20.97
CA PHE A 190 -10.89 -2.63 -21.90
C PHE A 190 -11.15 -3.58 -23.05
N ALA A 191 -11.67 -4.78 -22.78
CA ALA A 191 -12.00 -5.76 -23.82
C ALA A 191 -13.08 -5.23 -24.77
N ASN A 192 -14.14 -4.60 -24.26
CA ASN A 192 -15.22 -4.04 -25.07
C ASN A 192 -14.76 -2.86 -25.93
N ALA A 193 -13.87 -2.01 -25.39
CA ALA A 193 -13.30 -0.87 -26.10
C ALA A 193 -12.20 -1.28 -27.10
N GLY A 194 -11.60 -2.48 -26.95
CA GLY A 194 -10.40 -2.88 -27.67
C GLY A 194 -9.18 -2.09 -27.23
N ALA A 195 -9.17 -1.68 -25.94
CA ALA A 195 -8.06 -0.95 -25.33
C ALA A 195 -6.96 -1.92 -24.84
N GLU A 196 -5.71 -1.43 -24.86
CA GLU A 196 -4.54 -2.18 -24.38
C GLU A 196 -3.89 -1.43 -23.21
N GLU A 197 -3.10 -2.17 -22.40
CA GLU A 197 -2.33 -1.60 -21.29
C GLU A 197 -1.25 -0.66 -21.84
N PRO A 198 -1.28 0.65 -21.51
CA PRO A 198 -0.31 1.62 -22.00
C PRO A 198 1.02 1.52 -21.23
N LYS A 199 2.12 1.80 -21.90
CA LYS A 199 3.47 1.86 -21.31
C LYS A 199 4.01 3.28 -21.22
N THR A 200 3.49 4.18 -22.04
CA THR A 200 3.88 5.59 -22.10
C THR A 200 2.66 6.49 -21.86
N TRP A 201 2.94 7.74 -21.48
CA TRP A 201 1.87 8.73 -21.24
C TRP A 201 1.04 8.99 -22.51
N ASP A 202 1.64 9.04 -23.68
CA ASP A 202 0.95 9.21 -24.94
C ASP A 202 0.03 8.01 -25.26
N GLU A 203 0.48 6.81 -24.96
CA GLU A 203 -0.35 5.61 -25.04
C GLU A 203 -1.50 5.67 -24.02
N LEU A 204 -1.28 6.17 -22.78
CA LEU A 204 -2.34 6.36 -21.80
C LEU A 204 -3.42 7.33 -22.30
N LEU A 205 -3.01 8.44 -22.90
CA LEU A 205 -3.96 9.39 -23.50
C LEU A 205 -4.75 8.77 -24.64
N THR A 206 -4.12 7.91 -25.44
CA THR A 206 -4.77 7.14 -26.52
C THR A 206 -5.75 6.11 -25.94
N THR A 207 -5.34 5.35 -24.93
CA THR A 207 -6.18 4.40 -24.20
C THR A 207 -7.38 5.09 -23.56
N ALA A 208 -7.19 6.24 -22.93
CA ALA A 208 -8.25 7.03 -22.35
C ALA A 208 -9.27 7.50 -23.42
N GLN A 209 -8.78 7.93 -24.59
CA GLN A 209 -9.68 8.28 -25.72
C GLN A 209 -10.45 7.06 -26.21
N THR A 210 -9.82 5.92 -26.34
CA THR A 210 -10.46 4.66 -26.78
C THR A 210 -11.56 4.22 -25.82
N VAL A 211 -11.32 4.31 -24.50
CA VAL A 211 -12.32 4.03 -23.47
C VAL A 211 -13.48 5.04 -23.55
N TYR A 212 -13.16 6.33 -23.71
CA TYR A 212 -14.17 7.38 -23.87
C TYR A 212 -15.07 7.15 -25.09
N ASP A 213 -14.49 6.82 -26.23
CA ASP A 213 -15.21 6.57 -27.47
C ASP A 213 -16.11 5.31 -27.40
N SER A 214 -15.81 4.38 -26.49
CA SER A 214 -16.66 3.23 -26.17
C SER A 214 -17.88 3.57 -25.32
N GLY A 215 -17.99 4.82 -24.83
CA GLY A 215 -19.10 5.31 -24.01
C GLY A 215 -18.89 5.21 -22.51
N VAL A 216 -17.68 4.84 -22.03
CA VAL A 216 -17.31 4.82 -20.62
C VAL A 216 -16.37 5.97 -20.31
N THR A 217 -16.59 6.67 -19.18
CA THR A 217 -15.65 7.71 -18.72
C THR A 217 -14.30 7.07 -18.40
N PRO A 218 -13.16 7.62 -18.88
CA PRO A 218 -11.84 7.01 -18.66
C PRO A 218 -11.44 6.83 -17.22
N PHE A 219 -11.52 7.89 -16.38
CA PHE A 219 -10.97 7.87 -15.04
C PHE A 219 -11.98 8.18 -13.94
N SER A 220 -11.91 7.44 -12.84
CA SER A 220 -12.38 7.87 -11.54
C SER A 220 -11.23 8.52 -10.78
N VAL A 221 -11.49 9.62 -10.05
CA VAL A 221 -10.51 10.37 -9.28
C VAL A 221 -11.08 10.69 -7.91
N GLY A 222 -10.41 10.25 -6.86
CA GLY A 222 -10.78 10.48 -5.46
C GLY A 222 -10.16 11.78 -4.93
N GLY A 223 -10.69 12.95 -5.32
CA GLY A 223 -10.08 14.24 -4.96
C GLY A 223 -10.56 14.86 -3.64
N ALA A 224 -11.48 14.20 -2.89
CA ALA A 224 -12.08 14.80 -1.71
C ALA A 224 -11.10 15.02 -0.56
N GLU A 225 -10.25 14.04 -0.28
CA GLU A 225 -9.21 14.14 0.76
C GLU A 225 -8.04 15.03 0.31
N GLY A 226 -7.59 14.89 -0.93
CA GLY A 226 -6.50 15.64 -1.55
C GLY A 226 -5.22 14.84 -1.76
N TRP A 227 -4.90 13.85 -0.91
CA TRP A 227 -3.67 13.06 -1.02
C TRP A 227 -3.59 12.23 -2.30
N THR A 228 -4.71 11.74 -2.82
CA THR A 228 -4.73 11.00 -4.10
C THR A 228 -4.27 11.86 -5.28
N LEU A 229 -4.44 13.18 -5.18
CA LEU A 229 -4.01 14.12 -6.21
C LEU A 229 -2.50 14.36 -6.16
N THR A 230 -1.88 14.26 -4.96
CA THR A 230 -0.42 14.32 -4.83
C THR A 230 0.23 13.14 -5.51
N ASP A 231 -0.33 11.93 -5.35
CA ASP A 231 0.16 10.72 -6.01
C ASP A 231 0.20 10.88 -7.55
N TRP A 232 -0.83 11.50 -8.16
CA TRP A 232 -0.83 11.82 -9.58
C TRP A 232 0.33 12.76 -9.98
N PHE A 233 0.51 13.84 -9.24
CA PHE A 233 1.58 14.81 -9.51
C PHE A 233 2.95 14.16 -9.34
N GLU A 234 3.16 13.43 -8.26
CA GLU A 234 4.43 12.82 -7.91
C GLU A 234 4.89 11.78 -8.92
N ASN A 235 3.99 10.95 -9.41
CA ASN A 235 4.30 9.97 -10.46
C ASN A 235 4.68 10.64 -11.77
N VAL A 236 3.93 11.65 -12.20
CA VAL A 236 4.30 12.44 -13.39
C VAL A 236 5.63 13.12 -13.18
N TYR A 237 5.84 13.76 -12.03
CA TYR A 237 7.06 14.51 -11.74
C TYR A 237 8.30 13.62 -11.65
N LEU A 238 8.22 12.50 -10.94
CA LEU A 238 9.33 11.54 -10.82
C LEU A 238 9.73 11.00 -12.19
N SER A 239 8.76 10.59 -13.02
CA SER A 239 9.03 10.09 -14.35
C SER A 239 9.64 11.14 -15.29
N GLN A 240 9.21 12.39 -15.20
CA GLN A 240 9.56 13.47 -16.11
C GLN A 240 10.82 14.23 -15.71
N ALA A 241 10.95 14.53 -14.42
CA ALA A 241 12.06 15.32 -13.87
C ALA A 241 13.23 14.45 -13.36
N GLY A 242 12.96 13.18 -13.10
CA GLY A 242 13.93 12.21 -12.57
C GLY A 242 14.09 12.27 -11.04
N PRO A 243 14.76 11.25 -10.48
CA PRO A 243 14.83 11.06 -9.03
C PRO A 243 15.58 12.16 -8.30
N GLU A 244 16.63 12.73 -8.90
CA GLU A 244 17.41 13.81 -8.26
C GLU A 244 16.57 15.07 -8.03
N LYS A 245 15.82 15.52 -9.04
CA LYS A 245 14.93 16.68 -8.89
C LYS A 245 13.74 16.38 -7.96
N TYR A 246 13.24 15.14 -7.98
CA TYR A 246 12.23 14.71 -7.06
C TYR A 246 12.69 14.87 -5.61
N ASP A 247 13.89 14.36 -5.29
CA ASP A 247 14.49 14.47 -3.95
C ASP A 247 14.74 15.92 -3.53
N GLN A 248 15.16 16.77 -4.45
CA GLN A 248 15.38 18.19 -4.21
C GLN A 248 14.06 18.93 -3.94
N LEU A 249 12.99 18.62 -4.68
CA LEU A 249 11.67 19.21 -4.47
C LEU A 249 11.06 18.75 -3.15
N ALA A 250 11.17 17.45 -2.84
CA ALA A 250 10.70 16.88 -1.58
C ALA A 250 11.32 17.52 -0.33
N LYS A 251 12.55 18.02 -0.46
CA LYS A 251 13.27 18.74 0.62
C LYS A 251 13.13 20.26 0.54
N HIS A 252 12.41 20.76 -0.44
CA HIS A 252 12.30 22.19 -0.78
C HIS A 252 13.69 22.84 -1.05
N GLU A 253 14.65 22.06 -1.57
CA GLU A 253 15.96 22.54 -2.04
C GLU A 253 15.83 23.27 -3.38
N ILE A 254 14.83 22.92 -4.18
CA ILE A 254 14.34 23.67 -5.32
C ILE A 254 12.90 24.14 -5.06
N LYS A 255 12.51 25.20 -5.74
CA LYS A 255 11.19 25.82 -5.55
C LYS A 255 10.11 25.11 -6.35
N TRP A 256 8.87 25.14 -5.86
CA TRP A 256 7.70 24.70 -6.62
C TRP A 256 7.42 25.57 -7.86
N THR A 257 8.08 26.73 -7.98
CA THR A 257 8.08 27.54 -9.20
C THR A 257 9.14 27.11 -10.23
N ASP A 258 9.90 26.04 -9.97
CA ASP A 258 10.88 25.49 -10.94
C ASP A 258 10.17 25.10 -12.25
N PRO A 259 10.84 25.30 -13.41
CA PRO A 259 10.29 24.89 -14.71
C PRO A 259 9.85 23.44 -14.80
N SER A 260 10.52 22.50 -14.09
CA SER A 260 10.14 21.10 -14.07
C SER A 260 8.76 20.84 -13.42
N VAL A 261 8.40 21.60 -12.38
CA VAL A 261 7.07 21.53 -11.77
C VAL A 261 6.00 22.05 -12.72
N LYS A 262 6.29 23.15 -13.44
CA LYS A 262 5.40 23.66 -14.50
C LYS A 262 5.11 22.61 -15.56
N GLU A 263 6.16 21.90 -15.98
CA GLU A 263 6.05 20.85 -16.99
C GLU A 263 5.15 19.71 -16.50
N ALA A 264 5.34 19.21 -15.28
CA ALA A 264 4.52 18.17 -14.67
C ALA A 264 3.05 18.57 -14.53
N LEU A 265 2.77 19.79 -14.03
CA LEU A 265 1.40 20.30 -13.95
C LEU A 265 0.76 20.44 -15.34
N THR A 266 1.53 20.84 -16.36
CA THR A 266 1.05 20.92 -17.73
C THR A 266 0.71 19.52 -18.29
N THR A 267 1.50 18.53 -17.98
CA THR A 267 1.24 17.13 -18.33
C THR A 267 -0.05 16.63 -17.69
N LEU A 268 -0.24 16.86 -16.39
CA LEU A 268 -1.48 16.52 -15.68
C LEU A 268 -2.71 17.21 -16.27
N ALA A 269 -2.59 18.45 -16.69
CA ALA A 269 -3.65 19.18 -17.35
C ALA A 269 -4.12 18.51 -18.65
N GLY A 270 -3.31 17.64 -19.25
CA GLY A 270 -3.69 16.81 -20.40
C GLY A 270 -4.83 15.83 -20.10
N ILE A 271 -4.96 15.35 -18.86
CA ILE A 271 -6.09 14.53 -18.39
C ILE A 271 -7.09 15.39 -17.64
N TRP A 272 -6.68 16.12 -16.61
CA TRP A 272 -7.58 16.88 -15.74
C TRP A 272 -8.28 18.05 -16.43
N GLY A 273 -7.69 18.55 -17.52
CA GLY A 273 -8.29 19.58 -18.37
C GLY A 273 -9.44 19.10 -19.29
N LYS A 274 -9.61 17.78 -19.40
CA LYS A 274 -10.70 17.14 -20.15
C LYS A 274 -11.77 16.68 -19.18
N ALA A 275 -12.74 17.55 -18.90
CA ALA A 275 -13.78 17.28 -17.88
C ALA A 275 -14.53 15.96 -18.11
N ASP A 276 -14.72 15.56 -19.37
CA ASP A 276 -15.41 14.33 -19.76
C ASP A 276 -14.57 13.06 -19.54
N TYR A 277 -13.27 13.21 -19.26
CA TYR A 277 -12.38 12.08 -18.91
C TYR A 277 -12.46 11.70 -17.46
N VAL A 278 -13.05 12.52 -16.61
CA VAL A 278 -13.13 12.32 -15.15
C VAL A 278 -14.58 12.11 -14.75
N ALA A 279 -14.86 11.09 -13.98
CA ALA A 279 -16.20 10.75 -13.51
C ALA A 279 -16.84 11.88 -12.70
N GLY A 280 -17.95 12.42 -13.20
CA GLY A 280 -18.60 13.60 -12.65
C GLY A 280 -17.86 14.92 -12.88
N GLY A 281 -16.83 14.93 -13.71
CA GLY A 281 -15.96 16.07 -13.97
C GLY A 281 -15.16 16.50 -12.73
N PRO A 282 -14.43 17.62 -12.80
CA PRO A 282 -13.63 18.10 -11.66
C PRO A 282 -14.44 18.30 -10.36
N THR A 283 -15.68 18.73 -10.46
CA THR A 283 -16.57 18.92 -9.31
C THR A 283 -16.93 17.59 -8.65
N GLY A 284 -17.25 16.58 -9.47
CA GLY A 284 -17.55 15.24 -8.97
C GLY A 284 -16.33 14.59 -8.31
N ALA A 285 -15.15 14.69 -8.94
CA ALA A 285 -13.91 14.18 -8.40
C ALA A 285 -13.59 14.75 -7.01
N LEU A 286 -13.78 16.06 -6.81
CA LEU A 286 -13.55 16.73 -5.51
C LEU A 286 -14.60 16.38 -4.42
N GLN A 287 -15.62 15.65 -4.75
CA GLN A 287 -16.63 15.13 -3.81
C GLN A 287 -16.54 13.61 -3.66
N THR A 288 -15.68 12.96 -4.44
CA THR A 288 -15.45 11.53 -4.43
C THR A 288 -14.27 11.23 -3.51
N ASP A 289 -14.51 10.45 -2.46
CA ASP A 289 -13.47 9.93 -1.58
C ASP A 289 -12.69 8.78 -2.22
N PHE A 290 -11.56 8.42 -1.64
CA PHE A 290 -10.70 7.36 -2.14
C PHE A 290 -11.47 6.03 -2.32
N PRO A 291 -12.18 5.45 -1.31
CA PRO A 291 -12.89 4.20 -1.49
C PRO A 291 -13.93 4.23 -2.60
N THR A 292 -14.67 5.35 -2.69
CA THR A 292 -15.67 5.55 -3.74
C THR A 292 -15.01 5.64 -5.11
N SER A 293 -13.84 6.29 -5.24
CA SER A 293 -13.14 6.37 -6.53
C SER A 293 -12.78 5.00 -7.07
N VAL A 294 -12.31 4.10 -6.21
CA VAL A 294 -11.98 2.72 -6.57
C VAL A 294 -13.25 1.97 -6.99
N THR A 295 -14.29 1.97 -6.16
CA THR A 295 -15.50 1.20 -6.43
C THR A 295 -16.26 1.68 -7.68
N GLN A 296 -16.14 2.95 -8.06
CA GLN A 296 -16.71 3.49 -9.30
C GLN A 296 -16.18 2.81 -10.58
N ALA A 297 -14.96 2.30 -10.55
CA ALA A 297 -14.38 1.59 -11.70
C ALA A 297 -14.80 0.10 -11.76
N PHE A 298 -15.27 -0.48 -10.64
CA PHE A 298 -15.52 -1.92 -10.54
C PHE A 298 -16.96 -2.30 -10.19
N THR A 299 -17.83 -1.32 -10.01
CA THR A 299 -19.27 -1.55 -9.77
C THR A 299 -20.07 -1.27 -11.06
N GLY A 300 -20.99 -2.16 -11.42
CA GLY A 300 -21.85 -2.00 -12.61
C GLY A 300 -21.43 -2.86 -13.80
N GLY A 301 -20.55 -3.82 -13.62
CA GLY A 301 -20.12 -4.78 -14.63
C GLY A 301 -19.38 -4.13 -15.80
N ASP A 302 -19.95 -4.19 -17.00
CA ASP A 302 -19.40 -3.60 -18.24
C ASP A 302 -19.78 -2.12 -18.45
N GLN A 303 -20.56 -1.56 -17.56
CA GLN A 303 -21.01 -0.14 -17.59
C GLN A 303 -20.71 0.56 -16.24
N PRO A 304 -19.45 0.54 -15.78
CA PRO A 304 -19.05 1.25 -14.56
C PRO A 304 -19.08 2.77 -14.79
N LYS A 305 -18.96 3.55 -13.71
CA LYS A 305 -18.85 5.02 -13.83
C LYS A 305 -17.52 5.47 -14.45
N ALA A 306 -16.48 4.64 -14.37
CA ALA A 306 -15.18 4.88 -15.01
C ALA A 306 -14.52 3.56 -15.42
N GLY A 307 -13.66 3.58 -16.44
CA GLY A 307 -12.92 2.41 -16.91
C GLY A 307 -11.63 2.15 -16.12
N MET A 308 -11.07 3.21 -15.52
CA MET A 308 -9.79 3.18 -14.80
C MET A 308 -9.84 4.01 -13.52
N VAL A 309 -8.96 3.67 -12.57
CA VAL A 309 -8.63 4.50 -11.40
C VAL A 309 -7.11 4.40 -11.15
N PHE A 310 -6.45 5.54 -10.97
CA PHE A 310 -5.07 5.57 -10.54
C PHE A 310 -5.04 5.57 -9.03
N GLU A 311 -4.49 4.50 -8.45
CA GLU A 311 -4.39 4.31 -7.00
C GLU A 311 -3.32 3.26 -6.68
N GLY A 312 -2.83 3.27 -5.45
CA GLY A 312 -1.85 2.28 -4.99
C GLY A 312 -2.41 0.84 -4.93
N ASP A 313 -1.52 -0.09 -4.59
CA ASP A 313 -1.86 -1.52 -4.45
C ASP A 313 -2.92 -1.80 -3.39
N PHE A 314 -3.06 -0.91 -2.41
CA PHE A 314 -4.06 -0.99 -1.34
C PHE A 314 -5.51 -0.85 -1.86
N ALA A 315 -5.72 -0.33 -3.07
CA ALA A 315 -7.03 -0.31 -3.73
C ALA A 315 -7.68 -1.70 -3.84
N GLN A 316 -6.88 -2.78 -3.79
CA GLN A 316 -7.39 -4.15 -3.78
C GLN A 316 -8.38 -4.42 -2.64
N VAL A 317 -8.25 -3.75 -1.50
CA VAL A 317 -9.18 -3.88 -0.38
C VAL A 317 -10.58 -3.39 -0.79
N ASN A 318 -10.65 -2.21 -1.41
CA ASN A 318 -11.91 -1.63 -1.86
C ASN A 318 -12.50 -2.36 -3.10
N ILE A 319 -11.64 -2.88 -3.99
CA ILE A 319 -12.07 -3.77 -5.08
C ILE A 319 -12.74 -5.02 -4.49
N GLY A 320 -12.19 -5.60 -3.42
CA GLY A 320 -12.75 -6.75 -2.72
C GLY A 320 -14.11 -6.49 -2.04
N GLU A 321 -14.53 -5.23 -1.89
CA GLU A 321 -15.87 -4.84 -1.43
C GLU A 321 -16.91 -4.81 -2.56
N THR A 322 -16.46 -4.99 -3.81
CA THR A 322 -17.30 -5.11 -5.00
C THR A 322 -17.45 -6.57 -5.42
N GLU A 323 -18.16 -6.82 -6.54
CA GLU A 323 -18.26 -8.16 -7.13
C GLU A 323 -17.05 -8.52 -8.01
N ALA A 324 -16.11 -7.59 -8.23
CA ALA A 324 -14.96 -7.77 -9.12
C ALA A 324 -13.85 -8.58 -8.46
N GLU A 325 -13.31 -9.55 -9.18
CA GLU A 325 -12.18 -10.38 -8.75
C GLU A 325 -10.86 -9.78 -9.25
N VAL A 326 -9.92 -9.52 -8.33
CA VAL A 326 -8.57 -9.05 -8.65
C VAL A 326 -7.80 -10.09 -9.46
N GLY A 327 -7.28 -9.68 -10.61
CA GLY A 327 -6.58 -10.53 -11.57
C GLY A 327 -7.47 -11.03 -12.70
N THR A 328 -8.78 -11.03 -12.52
CA THR A 328 -9.78 -11.42 -13.54
C THR A 328 -10.52 -10.19 -14.07
N ASP A 329 -11.33 -9.56 -13.24
CA ASP A 329 -12.18 -8.41 -13.58
C ASP A 329 -11.46 -7.09 -13.35
N ALA A 330 -10.69 -7.01 -12.27
CA ALA A 330 -9.84 -5.89 -11.91
C ALA A 330 -8.39 -6.25 -12.17
N LYS A 331 -7.75 -5.53 -13.08
CA LYS A 331 -6.33 -5.67 -13.42
C LYS A 331 -5.61 -4.35 -13.20
N ALA A 332 -4.28 -4.41 -13.16
CA ALA A 332 -3.45 -3.23 -13.01
C ALA A 332 -2.24 -3.26 -13.94
N PHE A 333 -1.85 -2.09 -14.39
CA PHE A 333 -0.58 -1.86 -15.06
C PHE A 333 0.21 -0.77 -14.33
N PRO A 334 1.56 -0.77 -14.43
CA PRO A 334 2.39 0.28 -13.84
C PRO A 334 2.03 1.65 -14.41
N PHE A 335 2.16 2.71 -13.61
CA PHE A 335 2.00 4.08 -14.11
C PHE A 335 2.90 4.29 -15.31
N PRO A 336 2.35 4.72 -16.46
CA PRO A 336 3.12 4.82 -17.70
C PRO A 336 4.23 5.85 -17.63
N ALA A 337 5.35 5.58 -18.31
CA ALA A 337 6.44 6.53 -18.40
C ALA A 337 6.00 7.84 -19.07
N VAL A 338 6.24 8.97 -18.40
CA VAL A 338 6.08 10.32 -18.96
C VAL A 338 7.41 10.77 -19.61
N GLY A 339 8.52 10.43 -18.97
CA GLY A 339 9.87 10.56 -19.52
C GLY A 339 10.44 9.23 -19.99
N ASP A 340 11.70 8.99 -19.68
CA ASP A 340 12.43 7.80 -20.14
C ASP A 340 12.07 6.54 -19.35
N THR A 341 11.61 6.68 -18.09
CA THR A 341 11.35 5.56 -17.18
C THR A 341 9.97 5.67 -16.51
N ALA A 342 9.34 4.52 -16.30
CA ALA A 342 8.17 4.44 -15.46
C ALA A 342 8.53 4.76 -13.98
N PRO A 343 7.72 5.55 -13.27
CA PRO A 343 8.01 5.89 -11.88
C PRO A 343 7.71 4.71 -10.95
N VAL A 344 8.37 4.71 -9.79
CA VAL A 344 8.00 3.89 -8.64
C VAL A 344 7.94 4.80 -7.41
N VAL A 345 6.76 5.33 -7.12
CA VAL A 345 6.45 6.05 -5.89
C VAL A 345 5.93 5.05 -4.88
N SER A 346 6.48 5.06 -3.68
CA SER A 346 6.12 4.16 -2.60
C SER A 346 5.64 4.95 -1.38
N GLY A 347 4.69 4.41 -0.67
CA GLY A 347 4.29 4.86 0.66
C GLY A 347 4.45 3.72 1.66
N GLY A 348 4.01 3.94 2.89
CA GLY A 348 4.03 2.87 3.89
C GLY A 348 3.72 3.35 5.28
N ASP A 349 3.41 2.39 6.15
CA ASP A 349 3.07 2.64 7.54
C ASP A 349 4.16 2.10 8.47
N ALA A 350 4.69 2.96 9.31
CA ALA A 350 5.74 2.61 10.27
C ALA A 350 5.20 2.44 11.69
N ALA A 351 5.53 1.34 12.33
CA ALA A 351 5.30 1.17 13.76
C ALA A 351 6.30 2.01 14.56
N VAL A 352 5.80 2.92 15.38
CA VAL A 352 6.56 3.85 16.23
C VAL A 352 6.18 3.62 17.69
N ILE A 353 7.18 3.47 18.54
CA ILE A 353 7.00 3.29 19.99
C ILE A 353 6.76 4.66 20.64
N LEU A 354 5.70 4.79 21.44
CA LEU A 354 5.37 5.99 22.20
C LEU A 354 5.63 5.81 23.70
N GLU A 355 5.41 4.60 24.23
CA GLU A 355 5.78 4.22 25.60
C GLU A 355 6.88 3.16 25.58
N ASP A 356 8.05 3.48 26.18
CA ASP A 356 9.22 2.59 26.18
C ASP A 356 9.05 1.48 27.21
N SER A 357 8.33 0.44 26.82
CA SER A 357 8.14 -0.79 27.60
C SER A 357 8.81 -1.99 26.93
N LYS A 358 9.10 -3.03 27.71
CA LYS A 358 9.59 -4.30 27.18
C LYS A 358 8.64 -4.90 26.15
N ALA A 359 7.35 -4.75 26.36
CA ALA A 359 6.31 -5.27 25.49
C ALA A 359 6.23 -4.49 24.17
N ALA A 360 6.32 -3.13 24.21
CA ALA A 360 6.36 -2.29 23.01
C ALA A 360 7.60 -2.56 22.15
N GLN A 361 8.78 -2.73 22.77
CA GLN A 361 10.01 -3.08 22.06
C GLN A 361 9.92 -4.48 21.42
N ALA A 362 9.32 -5.44 22.11
CA ALA A 362 9.09 -6.79 21.56
C ALA A 362 8.08 -6.77 20.40
N LEU A 363 7.04 -5.93 20.46
CA LEU A 363 6.09 -5.78 19.36
C LEU A 363 6.76 -5.13 18.14
N ALA A 364 7.61 -4.11 18.34
CA ALA A 364 8.38 -3.52 17.24
C ALA A 364 9.32 -4.56 16.59
N THR A 365 9.98 -5.41 17.38
CA THR A 365 10.79 -6.52 16.88
C THR A 365 9.94 -7.53 16.09
N TRP A 366 8.76 -7.88 16.60
CA TRP A 366 7.82 -8.75 15.90
C TRP A 366 7.40 -8.18 14.55
N LEU A 367 6.99 -6.91 14.50
CA LEU A 367 6.56 -6.25 13.28
C LEU A 367 7.71 -6.07 12.26
N ALA A 368 8.95 -5.99 12.71
CA ALA A 368 10.14 -5.97 11.84
C ALA A 368 10.47 -7.35 11.23
N SER A 369 9.87 -8.44 11.72
CA SER A 369 10.20 -9.79 11.29
C SER A 369 9.45 -10.23 10.03
N PRO A 370 10.04 -11.12 9.21
CA PRO A 370 9.34 -11.75 8.09
C PRO A 370 8.13 -12.58 8.51
N ASP A 371 8.14 -13.12 9.75
CA ASP A 371 7.04 -13.92 10.30
C ASP A 371 5.75 -13.11 10.39
N ALA A 372 5.82 -11.90 10.98
CA ALA A 372 4.68 -11.00 11.13
C ALA A 372 4.12 -10.57 9.77
N ALA A 373 5.00 -10.10 8.88
CA ALA A 373 4.63 -9.64 7.54
C ALA A 373 3.99 -10.75 6.70
N SER A 374 4.51 -11.99 6.79
CA SER A 374 3.97 -13.15 6.07
C SER A 374 2.55 -13.52 6.47
N ILE A 375 2.13 -13.24 7.71
CA ILE A 375 0.75 -13.48 8.15
C ILE A 375 -0.21 -12.58 7.36
N GLN A 376 0.08 -11.28 7.32
CA GLN A 376 -0.79 -10.31 6.65
C GLN A 376 -0.72 -10.43 5.13
N ALA A 377 0.47 -10.67 4.57
CA ALA A 377 0.67 -10.87 3.13
C ALA A 377 -0.22 -11.99 2.57
N LYS A 378 -0.36 -13.11 3.29
CA LYS A 378 -1.25 -14.22 2.92
C LYS A 378 -2.73 -13.85 2.86
N LEU A 379 -3.14 -12.80 3.55
CA LEU A 379 -4.54 -12.35 3.61
C LEU A 379 -4.90 -11.39 2.48
N GLY A 380 -3.90 -10.87 1.77
CA GLY A 380 -4.08 -9.93 0.66
C GLY A 380 -4.22 -8.48 1.09
N GLY A 381 -4.14 -7.55 0.12
CA GLY A 381 -4.26 -6.11 0.35
C GLY A 381 -3.11 -5.51 1.18
N PHE A 382 -1.94 -6.15 1.17
CA PHE A 382 -0.78 -5.78 1.97
C PHE A 382 0.51 -6.06 1.21
N LEU A 383 1.42 -5.12 1.21
CA LEU A 383 2.80 -5.29 0.77
C LEU A 383 3.75 -5.10 1.95
N SER A 384 4.81 -5.87 1.98
CA SER A 384 5.86 -5.71 2.97
C SER A 384 7.15 -5.20 2.32
N PRO A 385 7.83 -4.22 2.92
CA PRO A 385 9.18 -3.83 2.50
C PRO A 385 10.26 -4.78 3.03
N ASN A 386 9.86 -5.78 3.81
CA ASN A 386 10.74 -6.79 4.38
C ASN A 386 11.19 -7.80 3.31
N GLY A 387 12.45 -7.77 2.91
CA GLY A 387 13.04 -8.65 1.89
C GLY A 387 13.14 -10.12 2.31
N GLY A 388 12.90 -10.44 3.59
CA GLY A 388 12.82 -11.83 4.08
C GLY A 388 11.47 -12.50 3.84
N VAL A 389 10.46 -11.76 3.37
CA VAL A 389 9.14 -12.33 3.02
C VAL A 389 9.22 -13.06 1.68
N ASP A 390 8.85 -14.33 1.68
CA ASP A 390 8.75 -15.11 0.43
C ASP A 390 7.56 -14.63 -0.39
N SER A 391 7.81 -14.18 -1.63
CA SER A 391 6.76 -13.68 -2.54
C SER A 391 5.66 -14.71 -2.85
N SER A 392 5.93 -16.00 -2.65
CA SER A 392 4.94 -17.07 -2.85
C SER A 392 3.78 -17.03 -1.83
N VAL A 393 3.91 -16.26 -0.74
CA VAL A 393 2.85 -16.12 0.27
C VAL A 393 1.70 -15.23 -0.19
N TYR A 394 1.90 -14.37 -1.19
CA TYR A 394 0.87 -13.48 -1.72
C TYR A 394 -0.23 -14.27 -2.45
N PRO A 395 -1.52 -13.96 -2.23
CA PRO A 395 -2.63 -14.83 -2.62
C PRO A 395 -2.91 -14.88 -4.12
N ASN A 396 -2.48 -13.88 -4.89
CA ASN A 396 -2.71 -13.83 -6.33
C ASN A 396 -1.48 -13.35 -7.11
N ALA A 397 -1.47 -13.63 -8.42
CA ALA A 397 -0.35 -13.29 -9.29
C ALA A 397 -0.12 -11.78 -9.45
N VAL A 398 -1.17 -10.97 -9.37
CA VAL A 398 -1.08 -9.51 -9.46
C VAL A 398 -0.33 -8.98 -8.25
N GLN A 399 -0.76 -9.34 -7.05
CA GLN A 399 -0.15 -8.88 -5.82
C GLN A 399 1.29 -9.36 -5.67
N LYS A 400 1.55 -10.63 -6.05
CA LYS A 400 2.91 -11.17 -6.10
C LYS A 400 3.81 -10.33 -7.01
N LYS A 401 3.37 -10.01 -8.23
CA LYS A 401 4.13 -9.21 -9.18
C LYS A 401 4.40 -7.78 -8.65
N ILE A 402 3.41 -7.17 -7.99
CA ILE A 402 3.56 -5.85 -7.38
C ILE A 402 4.59 -5.88 -6.25
N ALA A 403 4.53 -6.90 -5.38
CA ALA A 403 5.49 -7.07 -4.28
C ALA A 403 6.92 -7.31 -4.80
N GLU A 404 7.07 -8.17 -5.81
CA GLU A 404 8.37 -8.43 -6.45
C GLU A 404 8.93 -7.16 -7.11
N ALA A 405 8.10 -6.34 -7.74
CA ALA A 405 8.52 -5.07 -8.32
C ALA A 405 9.03 -4.08 -7.27
N LEU A 406 8.33 -3.96 -6.13
CA LEU A 406 8.74 -3.10 -5.02
C LEU A 406 10.08 -3.54 -4.42
N VAL A 407 10.24 -4.83 -4.15
CA VAL A 407 11.51 -5.37 -3.59
C VAL A 407 12.64 -5.24 -4.61
N SER A 408 12.36 -5.46 -5.91
CA SER A 408 13.36 -5.36 -6.98
C SER A 408 13.79 -3.92 -7.27
N ALA A 409 12.96 -2.93 -6.97
CA ALA A 409 13.32 -1.52 -7.10
C ALA A 409 14.48 -1.14 -6.14
N GLY A 410 14.67 -1.90 -5.05
CA GLY A 410 15.76 -1.67 -4.11
C GLY A 410 15.75 -0.24 -3.59
N ASP A 411 16.77 0.55 -3.96
CA ASP A 411 16.90 1.97 -3.60
C ASP A 411 16.48 2.93 -4.74
N ASP A 412 15.97 2.40 -5.87
CA ASP A 412 15.52 3.22 -7.00
C ASP A 412 14.09 3.75 -6.85
N PHE A 413 13.31 3.23 -5.89
CA PHE A 413 12.02 3.81 -5.55
C PHE A 413 12.18 5.20 -4.93
N ARG A 414 11.13 6.03 -4.99
CA ARG A 414 11.04 7.24 -4.18
C ARG A 414 9.85 7.14 -3.25
N PHE A 415 10.08 7.50 -1.99
CA PHE A 415 8.97 7.61 -1.05
C PHE A 415 8.12 8.82 -1.43
N ASP A 416 6.82 8.71 -1.25
CA ASP A 416 5.82 9.76 -1.45
C ASP A 416 6.32 11.10 -0.89
N MET A 417 6.37 12.12 -1.74
CA MET A 417 6.93 13.43 -1.41
C MET A 417 6.07 14.15 -0.38
N SER A 418 4.76 14.07 -0.53
CA SER A 418 3.81 14.71 0.36
C SER A 418 3.88 14.12 1.76
N ASP A 419 4.11 12.80 1.87
CA ASP A 419 4.27 12.09 3.14
C ASP A 419 5.59 12.43 3.86
N GLN A 420 6.64 12.79 3.11
CA GLN A 420 7.93 13.25 3.66
C GLN A 420 7.89 14.71 4.10
N ALA A 421 7.00 15.50 3.53
CA ALA A 421 6.90 16.94 3.78
C ALA A 421 6.46 17.27 5.22
N PRO A 422 6.71 18.49 5.70
CA PRO A 422 6.08 18.95 6.92
C PRO A 422 4.55 18.82 6.85
N GLN A 423 3.92 18.36 7.94
CA GLN A 423 2.47 18.11 8.00
C GLN A 423 1.61 19.31 7.53
N ALA A 424 2.10 20.54 7.74
CA ALA A 424 1.40 21.75 7.30
C ALA A 424 1.31 21.87 5.78
N PHE A 425 2.24 21.23 5.03
CA PHE A 425 2.27 21.22 3.57
C PHE A 425 1.70 19.93 2.99
N GLY A 426 2.27 18.78 3.35
CA GLY A 426 1.97 17.50 2.69
C GLY A 426 0.94 16.61 3.39
N GLY A 427 0.44 16.97 4.60
CA GLY A 427 -0.40 16.04 5.36
C GLY A 427 -1.60 16.68 6.08
N THR A 428 -2.06 17.87 5.65
CA THR A 428 -3.18 18.56 6.31
C THR A 428 -4.34 18.82 5.35
N PRO A 429 -5.52 18.21 5.57
CA PRO A 429 -6.69 18.43 4.74
C PRO A 429 -7.02 19.94 4.59
N GLY A 430 -7.26 20.35 3.36
CA GLY A 430 -7.63 21.73 3.01
C GLY A 430 -6.49 22.75 3.10
N LYS A 431 -5.22 22.30 3.19
CA LYS A 431 -4.02 23.14 3.22
C LYS A 431 -2.92 22.58 2.31
N GLY A 432 -1.89 23.37 2.12
CA GLY A 432 -0.65 22.98 1.46
C GLY A 432 -0.87 22.38 0.08
N GLU A 433 -0.11 21.34 -0.22
CA GLU A 433 -0.12 20.65 -1.49
C GLU A 433 -1.49 20.05 -1.83
N TRP A 434 -2.16 19.40 -0.86
CA TRP A 434 -3.47 18.81 -1.06
C TRP A 434 -4.48 19.82 -1.56
N LYS A 435 -4.53 21.00 -0.90
CA LYS A 435 -5.46 22.07 -1.30
C LYS A 435 -5.07 22.71 -2.62
N ALA A 436 -3.79 22.91 -2.87
CA ALA A 436 -3.31 23.52 -4.10
C ALA A 436 -3.65 22.63 -5.32
N LEU A 437 -3.46 21.30 -5.21
CA LEU A 437 -3.81 20.36 -6.27
C LEU A 437 -5.33 20.20 -6.45
N GLN A 438 -6.12 20.26 -5.35
CA GLN A 438 -7.59 20.35 -5.47
C GLN A 438 -8.04 21.61 -6.22
N ASP A 439 -7.40 22.75 -5.99
CA ASP A 439 -7.71 23.99 -6.70
C ASP A 439 -7.23 23.91 -8.17
N PHE A 440 -6.09 23.28 -8.41
CA PHE A 440 -5.60 23.03 -9.76
C PHE A 440 -6.54 22.08 -10.54
N LEU A 441 -7.06 21.02 -9.92
CA LEU A 441 -8.04 20.14 -10.55
C LEU A 441 -9.31 20.90 -10.98
N LYS A 442 -9.73 21.93 -10.23
CA LYS A 442 -10.84 22.82 -10.61
C LYS A 442 -10.53 23.66 -11.84
N ASN A 443 -9.28 24.11 -11.98
CA ASN A 443 -8.83 25.00 -13.04
C ASN A 443 -7.45 24.56 -13.59
N PRO A 444 -7.35 23.46 -14.32
CA PRO A 444 -6.07 22.93 -14.81
C PRO A 444 -5.35 23.82 -15.83
N LYS A 445 -6.00 24.92 -16.26
CA LYS A 445 -5.39 25.91 -17.15
C LYS A 445 -4.49 26.91 -16.40
N ASP A 446 -4.66 27.04 -15.09
CA ASP A 446 -3.92 27.99 -14.27
C ASP A 446 -2.67 27.34 -13.63
N VAL A 447 -1.76 26.86 -14.47
CA VAL A 447 -0.50 26.24 -14.04
C VAL A 447 0.35 27.21 -13.23
N ALA A 448 0.41 28.47 -13.62
CA ALA A 448 1.21 29.49 -12.93
C ALA A 448 0.66 29.78 -11.52
N GLY A 449 -0.64 29.96 -11.38
CA GLY A 449 -1.28 30.15 -10.07
C GLY A 449 -1.13 28.94 -9.17
N ALA A 450 -1.18 27.71 -9.72
CA ALA A 450 -0.91 26.50 -8.96
C ALA A 450 0.52 26.48 -8.43
N GLN A 451 1.52 26.80 -9.26
CA GLN A 451 2.94 26.87 -8.83
C GLN A 451 3.17 27.92 -7.73
N GLU A 452 2.60 29.12 -7.91
CA GLU A 452 2.73 30.21 -6.92
C GLU A 452 2.11 29.81 -5.57
N LYS A 453 0.96 29.13 -5.61
CA LYS A 453 0.28 28.64 -4.39
C LYS A 453 1.08 27.56 -3.70
N LEU A 454 1.55 26.56 -4.45
CA LEU A 454 2.40 25.46 -3.94
C LEU A 454 3.67 26.03 -3.30
N GLU A 455 4.36 26.96 -3.97
CA GLU A 455 5.57 27.59 -3.42
C GLU A 455 5.29 28.38 -2.14
N ALA A 456 4.23 29.18 -2.12
CA ALA A 456 3.90 29.98 -0.94
C ALA A 456 3.61 29.08 0.28
N ASP A 457 2.88 27.99 0.09
CA ASP A 457 2.54 27.05 1.17
C ASP A 457 3.78 26.24 1.60
N ALA A 458 4.62 25.79 0.65
CA ALA A 458 5.86 25.08 0.93
C ALA A 458 6.84 25.95 1.71
N ALA A 459 7.12 27.19 1.24
CA ALA A 459 8.01 28.11 1.92
C ALA A 459 7.57 28.37 3.37
N ALA A 460 6.26 28.52 3.60
CA ALA A 460 5.71 28.72 4.96
C ALA A 460 5.89 27.46 5.84
N ALA A 461 5.77 26.26 5.28
CA ALA A 461 5.84 25.00 6.03
C ALA A 461 7.28 24.55 6.31
N TYR A 462 8.20 24.77 5.37
CA TYR A 462 9.62 24.42 5.54
C TYR A 462 10.43 25.48 6.32
N GLY A 463 9.81 26.59 6.70
CA GLY A 463 10.45 27.62 7.54
C GLY A 463 11.37 28.54 6.76
N GLY A 464 11.06 28.74 5.47
CA GLY A 464 11.78 29.64 4.57
C GLY A 464 11.57 31.11 4.83
#